data_2bbe41c04fc5af6986f18c9bff27b2ba
#
_entry.id   2bbe41c04fc5af6986f18c9bff27b2ba
#
_cell.length_a   1.000
_cell.length_b   1.000
_cell.length_c   1.000
_cell.angle_alpha   90.00
_cell.angle_beta   90.00
_cell.angle_gamma   90.00
#
_symmetry.space_group_name_H-M   'P 1'
#
loop_
_entity.id
_entity.type
_entity.pdbx_description
1 polymer ?
#
loop_
_entity_poly.entity_id
_entity_poly.type
_entity_poly.pdbx_seq_one_letter_code
_entity_poly.pdbx_strand_id
1 'polypeptide(L)'
;MHREAGFPLDYRSTGYAYVERPNSVLVELLQRYVLDARPEARIVDVGCGAGANARRISLRAPRARVVGVEPNADAAQLARAACSEVFQGTLTEWLASAPQGQFDALLLSDVLEHTVDPIGFLRSFSELPALRGATLVLSVPNYGVWYNRLRTLAGRFEYQWSGLYDRTHLRFFTRRSLHKLLDYAGFELVADDCTPSVLQSMAPLLRRVFEKDVAQGNHLALANSRAFAAYERLVEPLEKRVCELWPELLGFQIVCVAKLR
;
A
#
# COMPACT_ATOMS: atom_id res chain seq x y z
N MET A 1 -10.93 -26.55 21.49
CA MET A 1 -11.56 -25.34 22.05
C MET A 1 -10.80 -24.13 21.49
N HIS A 2 -11.12 -23.73 20.25
CA HIS A 2 -10.51 -22.56 19.63
C HIS A 2 -11.17 -21.34 20.26
N ARG A 3 -10.40 -20.55 20.99
CA ARG A 3 -10.80 -19.21 21.40
C ARG A 3 -10.98 -18.40 20.11
N GLU A 4 -12.21 -18.00 19.81
CA GLU A 4 -12.48 -16.92 18.88
C GLU A 4 -11.82 -15.66 19.44
N ALA A 5 -10.59 -15.41 19.01
CA ALA A 5 -10.00 -14.12 19.23
C ALA A 5 -10.82 -13.11 18.41
N GLY A 6 -11.55 -12.25 19.09
CA GLY A 6 -12.29 -11.16 18.47
C GLY A 6 -11.36 -10.41 17.51
N PHE A 7 -11.92 -9.89 16.42
CA PHE A 7 -11.17 -9.11 15.43
C PHE A 7 -10.42 -7.96 16.14
N PRO A 8 -9.09 -8.03 16.29
CA PRO A 8 -8.38 -6.90 16.84
C PRO A 8 -8.23 -5.85 15.74
N LEU A 9 -9.01 -4.79 15.82
CA LEU A 9 -8.75 -3.55 15.09
C LEU A 9 -7.55 -2.78 15.68
N ASP A 10 -6.91 -3.35 16.69
CA ASP A 10 -5.75 -2.74 17.33
C ASP A 10 -4.46 -3.19 16.63
N TYR A 11 -4.04 -2.42 15.63
CA TYR A 11 -2.77 -2.61 14.91
C TYR A 11 -1.53 -2.51 15.80
N ARG A 12 -1.66 -2.01 17.04
CA ARG A 12 -0.55 -1.89 17.99
C ARG A 12 -0.13 -3.24 18.58
N SER A 13 -1.07 -4.19 18.66
CA SER A 13 -0.88 -5.47 19.34
C SER A 13 -0.92 -6.69 18.41
N THR A 14 -1.19 -6.50 17.11
CA THR A 14 -1.27 -7.61 16.17
C THR A 14 0.11 -8.08 15.76
N GLY A 15 0.42 -9.38 15.91
CA GLY A 15 1.53 -10.05 15.24
C GLY A 15 1.33 -10.10 13.72
N TYR A 16 0.95 -8.96 13.12
CA TYR A 16 0.75 -8.80 11.69
C TYR A 16 2.11 -8.90 11.00
N ALA A 17 2.28 -9.92 10.16
CA ALA A 17 3.49 -10.05 9.36
C ALA A 17 3.46 -9.01 8.23
N TYR A 18 4.09 -7.88 8.45
CA TYR A 18 4.25 -6.86 7.41
C TYR A 18 4.99 -7.43 6.21
N VAL A 19 4.42 -7.26 5.03
CA VAL A 19 5.09 -7.62 3.77
C VAL A 19 6.21 -6.61 3.55
N GLU A 20 7.47 -7.02 3.65
CA GLU A 20 8.65 -6.14 3.50
C GLU A 20 8.93 -5.77 2.04
N ARG A 21 7.92 -5.68 1.19
CA ARG A 21 8.08 -5.33 -0.22
C ARG A 21 7.57 -3.94 -0.50
N PRO A 22 8.39 -3.12 -1.21
CA PRO A 22 7.90 -1.85 -1.70
C PRO A 22 6.85 -2.08 -2.79
N ASN A 23 5.86 -1.20 -2.86
CA ASN A 23 4.98 -1.12 -4.02
C ASN A 23 5.75 -0.43 -5.15
N SER A 24 6.27 -1.20 -6.12
CA SER A 24 7.12 -0.69 -7.19
C SER A 24 6.40 0.35 -8.05
N VAL A 25 5.12 0.13 -8.37
CA VAL A 25 4.31 1.05 -9.18
C VAL A 25 4.04 2.35 -8.43
N LEU A 26 3.74 2.27 -7.12
CA LEU A 26 3.54 3.45 -6.29
C LEU A 26 4.82 4.32 -6.24
N VAL A 27 5.99 3.68 -6.05
CA VAL A 27 7.27 4.40 -6.04
C VAL A 27 7.63 4.95 -7.43
N GLU A 28 7.27 4.27 -8.53
CA GLU A 28 7.44 4.78 -9.89
C GLU A 28 6.58 6.02 -10.16
N LEU A 29 5.32 6.00 -9.74
CA LEU A 29 4.45 7.16 -9.86
C LEU A 29 4.93 8.32 -8.97
N LEU A 30 5.36 8.04 -7.74
CA LEU A 30 5.99 9.07 -6.90
C LEU A 30 7.23 9.66 -7.57
N GLN A 31 8.09 8.84 -8.19
CA GLN A 31 9.26 9.31 -8.92
C GLN A 31 8.85 10.28 -10.02
N ARG A 32 7.95 9.88 -10.90
CA ARG A 32 7.50 10.65 -12.07
C ARG A 32 6.81 11.95 -11.70
N TYR A 33 5.94 11.94 -10.70
CA TYR A 33 5.06 13.08 -10.38
C TYR A 33 5.59 14.00 -9.28
N VAL A 34 6.62 13.59 -8.55
CA VAL A 34 7.18 14.37 -7.45
C VAL A 34 8.70 14.44 -7.53
N LEU A 35 9.39 13.30 -7.48
CA LEU A 35 10.85 13.27 -7.27
C LEU A 35 11.67 13.74 -8.47
N ASP A 36 11.19 13.55 -9.69
CA ASP A 36 11.88 14.06 -10.89
C ASP A 36 11.98 15.58 -10.89
N ALA A 37 10.96 16.27 -10.35
CA ALA A 37 10.97 17.72 -10.20
C ALA A 37 11.58 18.20 -8.87
N ARG A 38 11.51 17.38 -7.82
CA ARG A 38 11.95 17.70 -6.45
C ARG A 38 12.72 16.53 -5.84
N PRO A 39 13.98 16.32 -6.19
CA PRO A 39 14.79 15.19 -5.70
C PRO A 39 15.01 15.18 -4.17
N GLU A 40 14.84 16.32 -3.50
CA GLU A 40 14.90 16.50 -2.05
C GLU A 40 13.52 16.56 -1.39
N ALA A 41 12.48 16.10 -2.08
CA ALA A 41 11.11 16.15 -1.57
C ALA A 41 10.97 15.58 -0.16
N ARG A 42 10.15 16.23 0.66
CA ARG A 42 9.72 15.74 1.96
C ARG A 42 8.39 15.01 1.82
N ILE A 43 8.40 13.74 2.18
CA ILE A 43 7.30 12.80 1.95
C ILE A 43 6.81 12.29 3.30
N VAL A 44 5.50 12.23 3.51
CA VAL A 44 4.94 11.48 4.62
C VAL A 44 4.36 10.16 4.11
N ASP A 45 4.77 9.04 4.71
CA ASP A 45 4.30 7.67 4.42
C ASP A 45 3.46 7.19 5.61
N VAL A 46 2.14 7.24 5.47
CA VAL A 46 1.18 6.85 6.52
C VAL A 46 0.90 5.37 6.40
N GLY A 47 1.08 4.64 7.51
CA GLY A 47 1.08 3.17 7.50
C GLY A 47 2.37 2.64 6.87
N CYS A 48 3.52 3.23 7.19
CA CYS A 48 4.79 2.93 6.52
C CYS A 48 5.31 1.50 6.77
N GLY A 49 4.68 0.73 7.68
CA GLY A 49 5.11 -0.60 8.08
C GLY A 49 6.57 -0.62 8.50
N ALA A 50 7.32 -1.61 8.03
CA ALA A 50 8.76 -1.71 8.28
C ALA A 50 9.63 -0.81 7.36
N GLY A 51 9.04 0.15 6.64
CA GLY A 51 9.74 1.13 5.82
C GLY A 51 10.18 0.62 4.44
N ALA A 52 9.47 -0.34 3.85
CA ALA A 52 9.85 -0.91 2.55
C ALA A 52 9.83 0.12 1.41
N ASN A 53 8.79 0.97 1.34
CA ASN A 53 8.71 2.05 0.36
C ASN A 53 9.82 3.09 0.59
N ALA A 54 10.07 3.48 1.85
CA ALA A 54 11.12 4.42 2.20
C ALA A 54 12.51 3.93 1.75
N ARG A 55 12.84 2.64 1.97
CA ARG A 55 14.08 2.03 1.44
C ARG A 55 14.18 2.15 -0.09
N ARG A 56 13.09 1.87 -0.79
CA ARG A 56 13.08 1.95 -2.26
C ARG A 56 13.21 3.38 -2.76
N ILE A 57 12.58 4.33 -2.07
CA ILE A 57 12.69 5.77 -2.36
C ILE A 57 14.13 6.24 -2.15
N SER A 58 14.78 5.89 -1.05
CA SER A 58 16.15 6.31 -0.75
C SER A 58 17.18 5.82 -1.77
N LEU A 59 16.95 4.64 -2.39
CA LEU A 59 17.80 4.13 -3.47
C LEU A 59 17.64 4.93 -4.78
N ARG A 60 16.46 5.51 -5.04
CA ARG A 60 16.16 6.26 -6.27
C ARG A 60 16.40 7.76 -6.12
N ALA A 61 16.12 8.30 -4.95
CA ALA A 61 16.24 9.71 -4.60
C ALA A 61 16.90 9.85 -3.20
N PRO A 62 18.24 9.72 -3.10
CA PRO A 62 18.93 9.72 -1.80
C PRO A 62 18.79 11.02 -0.99
N ARG A 63 18.38 12.14 -1.63
CA ARG A 63 18.13 13.42 -0.97
C ARG A 63 16.70 13.58 -0.44
N ALA A 64 15.77 12.74 -0.89
CA ALA A 64 14.40 12.76 -0.41
C ALA A 64 14.34 12.36 1.08
N ARG A 65 13.41 12.96 1.81
CA ARG A 65 13.19 12.71 3.22
C ARG A 65 11.83 12.08 3.44
N VAL A 66 11.81 10.86 3.97
CA VAL A 66 10.57 10.15 4.27
C VAL A 66 10.32 10.18 5.77
N VAL A 67 9.17 10.72 6.16
CA VAL A 67 8.62 10.67 7.52
C VAL A 67 7.60 9.54 7.56
N GLY A 68 7.89 8.48 8.30
CA GLY A 68 6.97 7.35 8.46
C GLY A 68 6.00 7.60 9.63
N VAL A 69 4.73 7.21 9.45
CA VAL A 69 3.73 7.16 10.52
C VAL A 69 3.26 5.72 10.65
N GLU A 70 3.50 5.07 11.79
CA GLU A 70 3.21 3.65 11.98
C GLU A 70 2.74 3.36 13.41
N PRO A 71 1.53 2.81 13.60
CA PRO A 71 1.01 2.52 14.94
C PRO A 71 1.63 1.29 15.59
N ASN A 72 2.12 0.32 14.81
CA ASN A 72 2.76 -0.89 15.35
C ASN A 72 4.20 -0.59 15.79
N ALA A 73 4.53 -0.85 17.06
CA ALA A 73 5.82 -0.52 17.64
C ALA A 73 6.99 -1.27 16.98
N ASP A 74 6.81 -2.56 16.69
CA ASP A 74 7.86 -3.40 16.09
C ASP A 74 8.15 -2.96 14.65
N ALA A 75 7.10 -2.69 13.86
CA ALA A 75 7.24 -2.19 12.50
C ALA A 75 7.86 -0.77 12.48
N ALA A 76 7.41 0.12 13.36
CA ALA A 76 7.97 1.46 13.51
C ALA A 76 9.47 1.43 13.88
N GLN A 77 9.87 0.49 14.75
CA GLN A 77 11.28 0.29 15.11
C GLN A 77 12.10 -0.13 13.88
N LEU A 78 11.59 -1.03 13.04
CA LEU A 78 12.27 -1.45 11.81
C LEU A 78 12.32 -0.31 10.77
N ALA A 79 11.25 0.49 10.67
CA ALA A 79 11.17 1.62 9.75
C ALA A 79 12.21 2.71 10.01
N ARG A 80 12.72 2.86 11.26
CA ARG A 80 13.76 3.83 11.61
C ARG A 80 15.08 3.63 10.85
N ALA A 81 15.31 2.43 10.32
CA ALA A 81 16.48 2.17 9.48
C ALA A 81 16.34 2.70 8.03
N ALA A 82 15.11 3.07 7.62
CA ALA A 82 14.80 3.45 6.24
C ALA A 82 14.21 4.85 6.12
N CYS A 83 13.42 5.28 7.10
CA CYS A 83 12.82 6.60 7.16
C CYS A 83 13.77 7.61 7.79
N SER A 84 13.67 8.88 7.37
CA SER A 84 14.42 9.98 7.98
C SER A 84 13.93 10.26 9.41
N GLU A 85 12.62 10.08 9.62
CA GLU A 85 11.92 10.21 10.90
C GLU A 85 10.80 9.17 10.95
N VAL A 86 10.46 8.69 12.16
CA VAL A 86 9.31 7.78 12.36
C VAL A 86 8.50 8.28 13.55
N PHE A 87 7.24 8.58 13.29
CA PHE A 87 6.23 8.81 14.32
C PHE A 87 5.54 7.48 14.63
N GLN A 88 5.74 6.98 15.84
CA GLN A 88 5.06 5.77 16.30
C GLN A 88 3.68 6.16 16.85
N GLY A 89 2.64 5.90 16.09
CA GLY A 89 1.27 6.23 16.45
C GLY A 89 0.34 6.18 15.25
N THR A 90 -0.93 6.44 15.52
CA THR A 90 -1.96 6.54 14.49
C THR A 90 -1.85 7.85 13.71
N LEU A 91 -2.51 7.93 12.55
CA LEU A 91 -2.65 9.18 11.80
C LEU A 91 -3.25 10.30 12.67
N THR A 92 -4.30 10.00 13.43
CA THR A 92 -4.97 11.01 14.29
C THR A 92 -4.01 11.59 15.30
N GLU A 93 -3.17 10.77 15.94
CA GLU A 93 -2.16 11.21 16.89
C GLU A 93 -1.07 12.04 16.20
N TRP A 94 -0.66 11.64 14.97
CA TRP A 94 0.30 12.40 14.18
C TRP A 94 -0.24 13.78 13.77
N LEU A 95 -1.49 13.85 13.31
CA LEU A 95 -2.15 15.12 12.97
C LEU A 95 -2.25 16.02 14.20
N ALA A 96 -2.61 15.46 15.37
CA ALA A 96 -2.70 16.19 16.64
C ALA A 96 -1.34 16.72 17.10
N SER A 97 -0.23 16.10 16.69
CA SER A 97 1.12 16.59 17.00
C SER A 97 1.52 17.84 16.23
N ALA A 98 0.65 18.34 15.34
CA ALA A 98 0.86 19.52 14.49
C ALA A 98 2.23 19.46 13.77
N PRO A 99 2.45 18.48 12.87
CA PRO A 99 3.74 18.29 12.23
C PRO A 99 4.20 19.54 11.49
N GLN A 100 5.46 19.92 11.75
CA GLN A 100 6.02 21.17 11.24
C GLN A 100 6.64 21.00 9.85
N GLY A 101 6.67 22.11 9.11
CA GLY A 101 7.22 22.17 7.77
C GLY A 101 6.24 21.69 6.70
N GLN A 102 6.61 21.87 5.45
CA GLN A 102 5.80 21.49 4.29
C GLN A 102 6.18 20.10 3.80
N PHE A 103 5.20 19.32 3.38
CA PHE A 103 5.41 18.08 2.67
C PHE A 103 5.07 18.25 1.18
N ASP A 104 5.83 17.59 0.33
CA ASP A 104 5.64 17.59 -1.13
C ASP A 104 4.75 16.43 -1.58
N ALA A 105 4.72 15.34 -0.79
CA ALA A 105 3.89 14.19 -1.08
C ALA A 105 3.35 13.50 0.19
N LEU A 106 2.17 12.90 0.03
CA LEU A 106 1.52 11.99 0.97
C LEU A 106 1.43 10.62 0.32
N LEU A 107 1.98 9.58 0.96
CA LEU A 107 1.86 8.19 0.54
C LEU A 107 0.85 7.46 1.43
N LEU A 108 -0.01 6.67 0.79
CA LEU A 108 -0.96 5.75 1.42
C LEU A 108 -0.87 4.40 0.70
N SER A 109 0.05 3.54 1.13
CA SER A 109 0.23 2.22 0.52
C SER A 109 -0.61 1.19 1.27
N ASP A 110 -1.74 0.79 0.68
CA ASP A 110 -2.67 -0.19 1.24
C ASP A 110 -3.14 0.21 2.65
N VAL A 111 -3.70 1.42 2.77
CA VAL A 111 -4.17 2.02 4.03
C VAL A 111 -5.68 2.24 4.02
N LEU A 112 -6.26 2.73 2.90
CA LEU A 112 -7.67 3.14 2.86
C LEU A 112 -8.64 2.00 3.10
N GLU A 113 -8.31 0.77 2.70
CA GLU A 113 -9.11 -0.43 2.94
C GLU A 113 -9.29 -0.76 4.41
N HIS A 114 -8.40 -0.27 5.27
CA HIS A 114 -8.44 -0.46 6.72
C HIS A 114 -9.18 0.66 7.45
N THR A 115 -9.66 1.69 6.75
CA THR A 115 -10.32 2.84 7.36
C THR A 115 -11.84 2.65 7.48
N VAL A 116 -12.42 3.10 8.59
CA VAL A 116 -13.88 3.08 8.80
C VAL A 116 -14.56 4.14 7.91
N ASP A 117 -13.99 5.32 7.85
CA ASP A 117 -14.44 6.44 7.02
C ASP A 117 -13.31 6.94 6.11
N PRO A 118 -13.15 6.36 4.91
CA PRO A 118 -12.07 6.76 4.00
C PRO A 118 -12.24 8.17 3.43
N ILE A 119 -13.46 8.70 3.35
CA ILE A 119 -13.69 10.08 2.89
C ILE A 119 -13.23 11.06 3.97
N GLY A 120 -13.68 10.90 5.19
CA GLY A 120 -13.24 11.72 6.33
C GLY A 120 -11.73 11.62 6.56
N PHE A 121 -11.18 10.41 6.42
CA PHE A 121 -9.73 10.16 6.48
C PHE A 121 -8.97 11.00 5.43
N LEU A 122 -9.37 10.99 4.18
CA LEU A 122 -8.73 11.79 3.13
C LEU A 122 -8.92 13.29 3.33
N ARG A 123 -10.09 13.73 3.79
CA ARG A 123 -10.36 15.14 4.07
C ARG A 123 -9.50 15.69 5.20
N SER A 124 -9.17 14.88 6.21
CA SER A 124 -8.31 15.32 7.31
C SER A 124 -6.92 15.81 6.83
N PHE A 125 -6.44 15.31 5.69
CA PHE A 125 -5.19 15.80 5.10
C PHE A 125 -5.34 17.19 4.46
N SER A 126 -6.51 17.52 3.93
CA SER A 126 -6.75 18.85 3.34
C SER A 126 -6.77 19.96 4.37
N GLU A 127 -7.08 19.63 5.62
CA GLU A 127 -7.13 20.55 6.75
C GLU A 127 -5.74 20.83 7.35
N LEU A 128 -4.73 19.98 7.01
CA LEU A 128 -3.38 20.14 7.52
C LEU A 128 -2.57 21.12 6.66
N PRO A 129 -2.16 22.28 7.21
CA PRO A 129 -1.36 23.25 6.45
C PRO A 129 -0.07 22.69 5.88
N ALA A 130 0.57 21.76 6.58
CA ALA A 130 1.80 21.08 6.18
C ALA A 130 1.66 20.23 4.91
N LEU A 131 0.42 19.84 4.51
CA LEU A 131 0.12 19.06 3.31
C LEU A 131 -0.51 19.89 2.19
N ARG A 132 -0.62 21.20 2.37
CA ARG A 132 -1.21 22.07 1.35
C ARG A 132 -0.37 22.02 0.07
N GLY A 133 -0.98 21.57 -1.03
CA GLY A 133 -0.31 21.39 -2.31
C GLY A 133 0.52 20.11 -2.45
N ALA A 134 0.53 19.24 -1.44
CA ALA A 134 1.17 17.94 -1.55
C ALA A 134 0.48 17.06 -2.59
N THR A 135 1.26 16.24 -3.27
CA THR A 135 0.74 15.21 -4.18
C THR A 135 0.40 13.95 -3.38
N LEU A 136 -0.84 13.51 -3.47
CA LEU A 136 -1.27 12.21 -2.92
C LEU A 136 -0.89 11.09 -3.89
N VAL A 137 -0.16 10.08 -3.40
CA VAL A 137 0.09 8.84 -4.13
C VAL A 137 -0.41 7.69 -3.25
N LEU A 138 -1.36 6.90 -3.76
CA LEU A 138 -1.97 5.86 -2.96
C LEU A 138 -2.12 4.54 -3.72
N SER A 139 -2.16 3.44 -2.99
CA SER A 139 -2.58 2.13 -3.51
C SER A 139 -3.68 1.53 -2.64
N VAL A 140 -4.54 0.73 -3.28
CA VAL A 140 -5.52 -0.15 -2.61
C VAL A 140 -5.66 -1.45 -3.39
N PRO A 141 -6.02 -2.58 -2.74
CA PRO A 141 -6.35 -3.82 -3.42
C PRO A 141 -7.55 -3.66 -4.37
N ASN A 142 -7.43 -4.22 -5.58
CA ASN A 142 -8.50 -4.17 -6.58
C ASN A 142 -9.48 -5.33 -6.39
N TYR A 143 -10.64 -5.06 -5.79
CA TYR A 143 -11.71 -6.06 -5.65
C TYR A 143 -12.29 -6.51 -7.00
N GLY A 144 -12.15 -5.67 -8.06
CA GLY A 144 -12.61 -5.94 -9.41
C GLY A 144 -11.74 -6.90 -10.23
N VAL A 145 -10.65 -7.43 -9.70
CA VAL A 145 -9.74 -8.35 -10.41
C VAL A 145 -10.46 -9.63 -10.84
N TRP A 146 -10.09 -10.19 -11.99
CA TRP A 146 -10.80 -11.28 -12.65
C TRP A 146 -11.08 -12.52 -11.77
N TYR A 147 -10.08 -13.00 -11.04
CA TYR A 147 -10.24 -14.21 -10.22
C TYR A 147 -11.18 -13.95 -9.03
N ASN A 148 -11.22 -12.72 -8.53
CA ASN A 148 -12.14 -12.34 -7.47
C ASN A 148 -13.58 -12.28 -7.98
N ARG A 149 -13.81 -11.76 -9.19
CA ARG A 149 -15.15 -11.80 -9.82
C ARG A 149 -15.65 -13.24 -9.96
N LEU A 150 -14.79 -14.17 -10.36
CA LEU A 150 -15.15 -15.59 -10.46
C LEU A 150 -15.45 -16.22 -9.09
N ARG A 151 -14.67 -15.88 -8.06
CA ARG A 151 -14.93 -16.35 -6.68
C ARG A 151 -16.26 -15.84 -6.16
N THR A 152 -16.52 -14.54 -6.33
CA THR A 152 -17.77 -13.90 -5.88
C THR A 152 -18.97 -14.46 -6.64
N LEU A 153 -18.86 -14.68 -7.95
CA LEU A 153 -19.90 -15.30 -8.76
C LEU A 153 -20.21 -16.74 -8.28
N ALA A 154 -19.18 -17.48 -7.83
CA ALA A 154 -19.33 -18.80 -7.23
C ALA A 154 -19.79 -18.76 -5.76
N GLY A 155 -20.20 -17.59 -5.22
CA GLY A 155 -20.63 -17.42 -3.85
C GLY A 155 -19.53 -17.57 -2.80
N ARG A 156 -18.26 -17.45 -3.20
CA ARG A 156 -17.11 -17.63 -2.31
C ARG A 156 -16.58 -16.29 -1.84
N PHE A 157 -16.82 -15.97 -0.58
CA PHE A 157 -16.30 -14.81 0.13
C PHE A 157 -15.91 -15.23 1.55
N GLU A 158 -14.68 -15.69 1.70
CA GLU A 158 -14.15 -16.05 3.03
C GLU A 158 -12.97 -15.14 3.38
N TYR A 159 -13.01 -14.55 4.58
CA TYR A 159 -11.89 -13.78 5.11
C TYR A 159 -10.65 -14.65 5.29
N GLN A 160 -9.50 -14.07 4.99
CA GLN A 160 -8.18 -14.69 5.04
C GLN A 160 -7.24 -13.92 5.98
N TRP A 161 -6.09 -14.47 6.25
CA TRP A 161 -5.06 -13.81 7.05
C TRP A 161 -4.22 -12.78 6.26
N SER A 162 -4.33 -12.74 4.97
CA SER A 162 -3.59 -11.82 4.09
C SER A 162 -4.21 -11.75 2.70
N GLY A 163 -3.85 -10.73 1.92
CA GLY A 163 -4.29 -10.54 0.53
C GLY A 163 -5.62 -9.81 0.43
N LEU A 164 -6.30 -9.97 -0.70
CA LEU A 164 -7.53 -9.22 -1.01
C LEU A 164 -8.64 -9.35 0.05
N TYR A 165 -8.76 -10.55 0.63
CA TYR A 165 -9.76 -10.87 1.67
C TYR A 165 -9.19 -10.82 3.09
N ASP A 166 -8.13 -10.03 3.30
CA ASP A 166 -7.59 -9.85 4.64
C ASP A 166 -8.70 -9.45 5.62
N ARG A 167 -8.72 -10.12 6.77
CA ARG A 167 -9.74 -9.89 7.82
C ARG A 167 -9.75 -8.47 8.38
N THR A 168 -8.68 -7.71 8.16
CA THR A 168 -8.55 -6.31 8.59
C THR A 168 -9.08 -5.33 7.54
N HIS A 169 -9.43 -5.81 6.32
CA HIS A 169 -10.02 -4.97 5.30
C HIS A 169 -11.49 -4.67 5.62
N LEU A 170 -11.78 -3.41 5.87
CA LEU A 170 -13.13 -2.89 6.11
C LEU A 170 -13.80 -2.38 4.85
N ARG A 171 -13.01 -2.03 3.83
CA ARG A 171 -13.45 -1.48 2.55
C ARG A 171 -12.86 -2.26 1.39
N PHE A 172 -13.67 -2.42 0.34
CA PHE A 172 -13.27 -3.10 -0.89
C PHE A 172 -13.44 -2.14 -2.05
N PHE A 173 -12.35 -1.92 -2.80
CA PHE A 173 -12.32 -0.94 -3.86
C PHE A 173 -12.25 -1.58 -5.24
N THR A 174 -12.97 -1.00 -6.19
CA THR A 174 -12.73 -1.12 -7.62
C THR A 174 -12.15 0.20 -8.11
N ARG A 175 -11.50 0.22 -9.27
CA ARG A 175 -10.97 1.46 -9.87
C ARG A 175 -12.03 2.57 -9.90
N ARG A 176 -13.23 2.25 -10.37
CA ARG A 176 -14.34 3.21 -10.43
C ARG A 176 -14.77 3.73 -9.06
N SER A 177 -14.85 2.87 -8.04
CA SER A 177 -15.25 3.30 -6.70
C SER A 177 -14.19 4.14 -6.01
N LEU A 178 -12.90 3.84 -6.23
CA LEU A 178 -11.78 4.63 -5.73
C LEU A 178 -11.77 6.04 -6.35
N HIS A 179 -11.93 6.15 -7.69
CA HIS A 179 -11.98 7.45 -8.36
C HIS A 179 -13.12 8.33 -7.84
N LYS A 180 -14.31 7.76 -7.64
CA LYS A 180 -15.44 8.48 -7.04
C LYS A 180 -15.16 8.90 -5.61
N LEU A 181 -14.49 8.06 -4.83
CA LEU A 181 -14.12 8.37 -3.44
C LEU A 181 -13.15 9.55 -3.40
N LEU A 182 -12.13 9.57 -4.26
CA LEU A 182 -11.19 10.68 -4.38
C LEU A 182 -11.93 11.99 -4.75
N ASP A 183 -12.83 11.93 -5.72
CA ASP A 183 -13.65 13.07 -6.12
C ASP A 183 -14.52 13.61 -4.96
N TYR A 184 -15.22 12.74 -4.23
CA TYR A 184 -16.00 13.11 -3.04
C TYR A 184 -15.15 13.65 -1.90
N ALA A 185 -13.90 13.21 -1.78
CA ALA A 185 -12.96 13.72 -0.80
C ALA A 185 -12.33 15.06 -1.20
N GLY A 186 -12.58 15.56 -2.42
CA GLY A 186 -12.06 16.83 -2.92
C GLY A 186 -10.74 16.71 -3.67
N PHE A 187 -10.33 15.50 -4.06
CA PHE A 187 -9.12 15.27 -4.83
C PHE A 187 -9.41 15.14 -6.32
N GLU A 188 -8.53 15.71 -7.14
CA GLU A 188 -8.52 15.54 -8.58
C GLU A 188 -7.53 14.42 -8.94
N LEU A 189 -8.01 13.41 -9.66
CA LEU A 189 -7.17 12.34 -10.17
C LEU A 189 -6.25 12.87 -11.27
N VAL A 190 -4.93 12.70 -11.09
CA VAL A 190 -3.90 13.13 -12.05
C VAL A 190 -3.45 11.95 -12.91
N ALA A 191 -3.27 10.79 -12.31
CA ALA A 191 -2.86 9.56 -12.98
C ALA A 191 -3.32 8.35 -12.19
N ASP A 192 -3.46 7.23 -12.88
CA ASP A 192 -3.63 5.93 -12.24
C ASP A 192 -2.91 4.83 -13.03
N ASP A 193 -2.55 3.77 -12.32
CA ASP A 193 -1.85 2.59 -12.82
C ASP A 193 -2.30 1.37 -11.99
N CYS A 194 -1.76 0.21 -12.26
CA CYS A 194 -2.03 -1.00 -11.50
C CYS A 194 -0.78 -1.86 -11.32
N THR A 195 -0.73 -2.60 -10.22
CA THR A 195 0.25 -3.66 -10.05
C THR A 195 -0.21 -4.93 -10.76
N PRO A 196 0.71 -5.76 -11.32
CA PRO A 196 0.36 -7.02 -11.97
C PRO A 196 -0.33 -8.01 -11.02
N SER A 197 -1.23 -8.86 -11.56
CA SER A 197 -2.04 -9.78 -10.77
C SER A 197 -1.72 -11.26 -10.96
N VAL A 198 -0.96 -11.64 -12.00
CA VAL A 198 -0.86 -13.06 -12.40
C VAL A 198 -0.20 -13.91 -11.33
N LEU A 199 0.93 -13.48 -10.78
CA LEU A 199 1.60 -14.21 -9.70
C LEU A 199 0.78 -14.24 -8.41
N GLN A 200 0.07 -13.18 -8.12
CA GLN A 200 -0.77 -13.11 -6.92
C GLN A 200 -2.04 -13.94 -7.08
N SER A 201 -2.61 -14.03 -8.28
CA SER A 201 -3.73 -14.92 -8.56
C SER A 201 -3.32 -16.39 -8.53
N MET A 202 -2.06 -16.70 -8.85
CA MET A 202 -1.47 -18.04 -8.73
C MET A 202 -0.95 -18.34 -7.31
N ALA A 203 -0.96 -17.38 -6.38
CA ALA A 203 -0.49 -17.56 -5.01
C ALA A 203 -1.05 -18.81 -4.30
N PRO A 204 -2.33 -19.20 -4.45
CA PRO A 204 -2.84 -20.44 -3.85
C PRO A 204 -2.19 -21.71 -4.44
N LEU A 205 -1.85 -21.71 -5.73
CA LEU A 205 -1.16 -22.82 -6.36
C LEU A 205 0.32 -22.84 -5.99
N LEU A 206 0.96 -21.68 -5.99
CA LEU A 206 2.35 -21.51 -5.56
C LEU A 206 2.54 -21.79 -4.07
N ARG A 207 1.57 -21.45 -3.20
CA ARG A 207 1.56 -21.86 -1.80
C ARG A 207 1.66 -23.36 -1.62
N ARG A 208 0.94 -24.16 -2.41
CA ARG A 208 1.04 -25.61 -2.35
C ARG A 208 2.43 -26.16 -2.71
N VAL A 209 3.13 -25.47 -3.61
CA VAL A 209 4.51 -25.83 -4.00
C VAL A 209 5.53 -25.38 -2.95
N PHE A 210 5.28 -24.25 -2.26
CA PHE A 210 6.19 -23.65 -1.30
C PHE A 210 5.67 -23.68 0.16
N GLU A 211 4.66 -24.52 0.45
CA GLU A 211 4.00 -24.59 1.77
C GLU A 211 4.97 -24.85 2.92
N LYS A 212 6.07 -25.55 2.70
CA LYS A 212 7.07 -25.80 3.72
C LYS A 212 7.82 -24.52 4.15
N ASP A 213 8.08 -23.61 3.23
CA ASP A 213 8.80 -22.36 3.51
C ASP A 213 7.84 -21.28 4.06
N VAL A 214 6.59 -21.26 3.57
CA VAL A 214 5.55 -20.33 4.01
C VAL A 214 5.01 -20.68 5.40
N ALA A 215 4.86 -21.98 5.71
CA ALA A 215 4.41 -22.44 7.04
C ALA A 215 5.43 -22.16 8.15
N GLN A 216 6.70 -21.93 7.81
CA GLN A 216 7.76 -21.55 8.75
C GLN A 216 7.90 -20.02 8.92
N GLY A 217 6.96 -19.22 8.42
CA GLY A 217 7.00 -17.76 8.51
C GLY A 217 8.08 -17.11 7.61
N ASN A 218 8.65 -17.85 6.68
CA ASN A 218 9.78 -17.42 5.88
C ASN A 218 9.34 -16.75 4.56
N HIS A 219 8.35 -15.84 4.63
CA HIS A 219 7.94 -15.02 3.49
C HIS A 219 9.10 -14.17 2.94
N LEU A 220 10.06 -13.84 3.78
CA LEU A 220 11.31 -13.15 3.44
C LEU A 220 12.22 -13.99 2.51
N ALA A 221 12.29 -15.31 2.70
CA ALA A 221 13.14 -16.18 1.90
C ALA A 221 12.67 -16.22 0.43
N LEU A 222 11.35 -16.20 0.19
CA LEU A 222 10.78 -16.15 -1.16
C LEU A 222 11.08 -14.78 -1.83
N ALA A 223 10.93 -13.69 -1.05
CA ALA A 223 11.19 -12.33 -1.52
C ALA A 223 12.65 -12.09 -1.91
N ASN A 224 13.58 -12.73 -1.21
CA ASN A 224 15.00 -12.62 -1.45
C ASN A 224 15.57 -13.73 -2.35
N SER A 225 14.70 -14.59 -2.91
CA SER A 225 15.15 -15.68 -3.77
C SER A 225 15.60 -15.17 -5.14
N ARG A 226 16.65 -15.83 -5.71
CA ARG A 226 17.10 -15.57 -7.09
C ARG A 226 15.99 -15.76 -8.12
N ALA A 227 15.08 -16.69 -7.88
CA ALA A 227 13.91 -16.94 -8.71
C ALA A 227 12.96 -15.74 -8.75
N PHE A 228 12.75 -15.09 -7.61
CA PHE A 228 11.90 -13.90 -7.54
C PHE A 228 12.57 -12.69 -8.22
N ALA A 229 13.86 -12.47 -8.01
CA ALA A 229 14.60 -11.43 -8.72
C ALA A 229 14.57 -11.62 -10.25
N ALA A 230 14.64 -12.88 -10.72
CA ALA A 230 14.47 -13.20 -12.12
C ALA A 230 13.04 -12.91 -12.63
N TYR A 231 12.03 -13.20 -11.81
CA TYR A 231 10.64 -12.87 -12.11
C TYR A 231 10.44 -11.35 -12.24
N GLU A 232 10.86 -10.57 -11.26
CA GLU A 232 10.77 -9.08 -11.30
C GLU A 232 11.45 -8.51 -12.56
N ARG A 233 12.54 -9.12 -12.99
CA ARG A 233 13.29 -8.63 -14.14
C ARG A 233 12.71 -9.03 -15.49
N LEU A 234 12.16 -10.25 -15.60
CA LEU A 234 11.81 -10.86 -16.89
C LEU A 234 10.30 -10.98 -17.12
N VAL A 235 9.53 -11.23 -16.07
CA VAL A 235 8.10 -11.56 -16.18
C VAL A 235 7.23 -10.37 -15.78
N GLU A 236 7.53 -9.71 -14.68
CA GLU A 236 6.75 -8.57 -14.20
C GLU A 236 6.55 -7.45 -15.24
N PRO A 237 7.56 -7.05 -16.06
CA PRO A 237 7.37 -6.05 -17.09
C PRO A 237 6.39 -6.46 -18.19
N LEU A 238 6.35 -7.77 -18.52
CA LEU A 238 5.40 -8.32 -19.49
C LEU A 238 3.99 -8.36 -18.91
N GLU A 239 3.87 -8.82 -17.66
CA GLU A 239 2.60 -8.81 -16.93
C GLU A 239 2.05 -7.38 -16.80
N LYS A 240 2.89 -6.41 -16.50
CA LYS A 240 2.50 -5.00 -16.40
C LYS A 240 1.88 -4.52 -17.71
N ARG A 241 2.51 -4.78 -18.85
CA ARG A 241 1.96 -4.44 -20.17
C ARG A 241 0.60 -5.09 -20.44
N VAL A 242 0.43 -6.34 -20.04
CA VAL A 242 -0.86 -7.04 -20.17
C VAL A 242 -1.92 -6.43 -19.24
N CYS A 243 -1.53 -6.07 -18.01
CA CYS A 243 -2.43 -5.39 -17.07
C CYS A 243 -2.86 -4.00 -17.56
N GLU A 244 -1.99 -3.27 -18.25
CA GLU A 244 -2.30 -1.97 -18.86
C GLU A 244 -3.41 -2.05 -19.91
N LEU A 245 -3.59 -3.20 -20.58
CA LEU A 245 -4.67 -3.42 -21.56
C LEU A 245 -6.06 -3.43 -20.90
N TRP A 246 -6.16 -3.93 -19.67
CA TRP A 246 -7.43 -3.98 -18.93
C TRP A 246 -7.18 -3.89 -17.40
N PRO A 247 -6.78 -2.71 -16.90
CA PRO A 247 -6.35 -2.54 -15.50
C PRO A 247 -7.40 -2.96 -14.46
N GLU A 248 -8.68 -2.71 -14.74
CA GLU A 248 -9.78 -3.07 -13.83
C GLU A 248 -9.92 -4.59 -13.63
N LEU A 249 -9.58 -5.38 -14.66
CA LEU A 249 -9.74 -6.83 -14.64
C LEU A 249 -8.45 -7.54 -14.26
N LEU A 250 -7.30 -7.02 -14.69
CA LEU A 250 -6.02 -7.70 -14.63
C LEU A 250 -5.08 -7.13 -13.55
N GLY A 251 -5.32 -5.90 -13.07
CA GLY A 251 -4.53 -5.30 -12.01
C GLY A 251 -4.89 -5.86 -10.64
N PHE A 252 -3.89 -6.15 -9.81
CA PHE A 252 -4.07 -6.62 -8.43
C PHE A 252 -4.34 -5.47 -7.46
N GLN A 253 -3.55 -4.41 -7.55
CA GLN A 253 -3.78 -3.16 -6.83
C GLN A 253 -4.06 -2.05 -7.84
N ILE A 254 -4.84 -1.08 -7.41
CA ILE A 254 -5.03 0.19 -8.10
C ILE A 254 -4.08 1.17 -7.44
N VAL A 255 -3.29 1.88 -8.25
CA VAL A 255 -2.36 2.91 -7.77
C VAL A 255 -2.75 4.24 -8.39
N CYS A 256 -2.99 5.27 -7.57
CA CYS A 256 -3.44 6.57 -8.03
C CYS A 256 -2.49 7.68 -7.60
N VAL A 257 -2.40 8.70 -8.46
CA VAL A 257 -1.84 10.02 -8.13
C VAL A 257 -2.96 11.03 -8.16
N ALA A 258 -3.12 11.80 -7.10
CA ALA A 258 -4.18 12.81 -7.01
C ALA A 258 -3.64 14.10 -6.36
N LYS A 259 -4.33 15.20 -6.61
CA LYS A 259 -4.07 16.50 -5.98
C LYS A 259 -5.33 17.04 -5.34
N LEU A 260 -5.17 17.74 -4.22
CA LEU A 260 -6.27 18.48 -3.61
C LEU A 260 -6.70 19.61 -4.56
N ARG A 261 -8.03 19.76 -4.74
CA ARG A 261 -8.62 20.85 -5.53
C ARG A 261 -8.55 22.20 -4.82
#